data_1ba19040cc1727031b6164453a8db909
#
_entry.id   1ba19040cc1727031b6164453a8db909
#
_cell.length_a   1.000
_cell.length_b   1.000
_cell.length_c   1.000
_cell.angle_alpha   90.00
_cell.angle_beta   90.00
_cell.angle_gamma   90.00
#
_symmetry.space_group_name_H-M   'P 1'
#
loop_
_entity.id
_entity.type
_entity.pdbx_description
1 polymer ?
#
loop_
_entity_poly.entity_id
_entity_poly.type
_entity_poly.pdbx_seq_one_letter_code
_entity_poly.pdbx_strand_id
1 'polypeptide(L)'
;MKLKMAIAALALSTNSIYAQNETIRLIYPQWQGGDIAKWITEVPNPDDASRGYYLGAQLLNFLAPDSGQKTFTVPITTDISERKVTDGVLDRDIIVKQTKAALDILNIEKPSKIVTLGGECSVSVVPFTYLANKYKDDVAMIWIDAHPDITLPGDVYPAYHAMAVTACMGLGNDKIISELPAKISPSKILFVGIRDWEREEIKTRQ
;
A
#
# COMPACT_ATOMS: atom_id res chain seq x y z
N MET A 1 49.18 54.58 -8.71
CA MET A 1 48.08 54.08 -7.83
C MET A 1 47.33 53.01 -8.58
N LYS A 2 47.62 51.73 -8.30
CA LYS A 2 47.00 50.58 -9.00
C LYS A 2 45.79 50.12 -8.22
N LEU A 3 44.60 50.31 -8.79
CA LEU A 3 43.32 49.83 -8.25
C LEU A 3 43.21 48.32 -8.51
N LYS A 4 43.33 47.52 -7.47
CA LYS A 4 43.06 46.08 -7.55
C LYS A 4 41.53 45.87 -7.45
N MET A 5 40.92 45.60 -8.58
CA MET A 5 39.55 45.06 -8.58
C MET A 5 39.59 43.63 -8.06
N ALA A 6 39.02 43.40 -6.88
CA ALA A 6 38.72 42.08 -6.37
C ALA A 6 37.38 41.63 -6.99
N ILE A 7 37.46 40.71 -7.92
CA ILE A 7 36.26 39.99 -8.42
C ILE A 7 35.92 38.96 -7.37
N ALA A 8 34.91 39.25 -6.54
CA ALA A 8 34.31 38.23 -5.69
C ALA A 8 33.44 37.32 -6.59
N ALA A 9 33.98 36.17 -6.94
CA ALA A 9 33.18 35.12 -7.55
C ALA A 9 32.18 34.59 -6.50
N LEU A 10 30.94 35.09 -6.53
CA LEU A 10 29.85 34.53 -5.77
C LEU A 10 29.49 33.20 -6.43
N ALA A 11 30.07 32.10 -5.91
CA ALA A 11 29.62 30.80 -6.24
C ALA A 11 28.21 30.61 -5.68
N LEU A 12 27.22 30.98 -6.48
CA LEU A 12 25.85 30.54 -6.31
C LEU A 12 25.89 29.01 -6.47
N SER A 13 26.04 28.31 -5.35
CA SER A 13 25.65 26.92 -5.28
C SER A 13 24.14 26.88 -5.53
N THR A 14 23.76 26.77 -6.79
CA THR A 14 22.46 26.30 -7.17
C THR A 14 22.37 24.86 -6.66
N ASN A 15 22.08 24.69 -5.38
CA ASN A 15 21.40 23.50 -4.93
C ASN A 15 20.09 23.51 -5.69
N SER A 16 20.12 22.97 -6.90
CA SER A 16 18.92 22.56 -7.58
C SER A 16 18.20 21.65 -6.60
N ILE A 17 17.18 22.21 -5.95
CA ILE A 17 16.11 21.45 -5.35
C ILE A 17 15.33 20.86 -6.54
N TYR A 18 15.99 20.02 -7.33
CA TYR A 18 15.30 18.96 -7.99
C TYR A 18 14.94 18.02 -6.84
N ALA A 19 13.72 18.21 -6.31
CA ALA A 19 13.03 17.10 -5.66
C ALA A 19 13.23 15.94 -6.63
N GLN A 20 14.11 15.01 -6.26
CA GLN A 20 14.40 13.87 -7.11
C GLN A 20 13.05 13.21 -7.34
N ASN A 21 12.55 13.29 -8.57
CA ASN A 21 11.35 12.60 -9.02
C ASN A 21 11.68 11.10 -9.10
N GLU A 22 12.20 10.56 -8.00
CA GLU A 22 12.54 9.14 -7.96
C GLU A 22 11.26 8.35 -7.92
N THR A 23 11.01 7.66 -9.01
CA THR A 23 10.06 6.58 -9.07
C THR A 23 10.73 5.33 -8.55
N ILE A 24 10.11 4.65 -7.60
CA ILE A 24 10.53 3.31 -7.19
C ILE A 24 9.51 2.27 -7.63
N ARG A 25 9.97 1.04 -7.79
CA ARG A 25 9.14 -0.14 -7.88
C ARG A 25 9.13 -0.84 -6.52
N LEU A 26 7.96 -0.99 -5.93
CA LEU A 26 7.78 -1.70 -4.67
C LEU A 26 7.08 -3.03 -4.95
N ILE A 27 7.81 -4.14 -4.82
CA ILE A 27 7.23 -5.48 -4.86
C ILE A 27 6.69 -5.77 -3.47
N TYR A 28 5.38 -5.88 -3.35
CA TYR A 28 4.73 -6.10 -2.07
C TYR A 28 3.89 -7.38 -2.13
N PRO A 29 4.53 -8.55 -2.02
CA PRO A 29 3.91 -9.84 -2.29
C PRO A 29 3.08 -10.35 -1.10
N GLN A 30 2.42 -9.46 -0.37
CA GLN A 30 1.55 -9.79 0.75
C GLN A 30 0.37 -10.62 0.27
N TRP A 31 0.07 -11.68 1.00
CA TRP A 31 -1.03 -12.59 0.73
C TRP A 31 -1.94 -12.76 1.95
N GLN A 32 -1.47 -12.34 3.12
CA GLN A 32 -2.18 -12.50 4.39
C GLN A 32 -3.44 -11.65 4.49
N GLY A 33 -3.51 -10.55 3.74
CA GLY A 33 -4.71 -9.74 3.67
C GLY A 33 -5.86 -10.41 2.92
N GLY A 34 -5.60 -11.46 2.13
CA GLY A 34 -6.62 -12.25 1.46
C GLY A 34 -7.05 -13.50 2.24
N ASP A 35 -8.26 -13.96 2.00
CA ASP A 35 -8.80 -15.22 2.52
C ASP A 35 -9.35 -16.07 1.36
N ILE A 36 -8.48 -16.36 0.39
CA ILE A 36 -8.87 -17.10 -0.82
C ILE A 36 -9.30 -18.52 -0.48
N ALA A 37 -8.79 -19.10 0.61
CA ALA A 37 -9.17 -20.42 1.09
C ALA A 37 -10.68 -20.56 1.33
N LYS A 38 -11.35 -19.46 1.69
CA LYS A 38 -12.80 -19.42 1.86
C LYS A 38 -13.56 -19.67 0.56
N TRP A 39 -12.94 -19.35 -0.59
CA TRP A 39 -13.59 -19.38 -1.90
C TRP A 39 -13.09 -20.53 -2.79
N ILE A 40 -11.88 -21.02 -2.57
CA ILE A 40 -11.27 -22.10 -3.33
C ILE A 40 -11.17 -23.32 -2.42
N THR A 41 -12.22 -24.11 -2.40
CA THR A 41 -12.34 -25.31 -1.53
C THR A 41 -11.92 -26.61 -2.24
N GLU A 42 -11.72 -26.56 -3.55
CA GLU A 42 -11.45 -27.74 -4.38
C GLU A 42 -9.97 -28.15 -4.37
N VAL A 43 -9.09 -27.31 -3.87
CA VAL A 43 -7.66 -27.65 -3.73
C VAL A 43 -7.40 -28.39 -2.42
N PRO A 44 -6.43 -29.35 -2.39
CA PRO A 44 -6.15 -30.15 -1.18
C PRO A 44 -5.81 -29.31 0.06
N ASN A 45 -5.12 -28.19 -0.13
CA ASN A 45 -4.76 -27.24 0.92
C ASN A 45 -5.21 -25.83 0.49
N PRO A 46 -6.43 -25.42 0.81
CA PRO A 46 -6.95 -24.11 0.40
C PRO A 46 -6.06 -22.92 0.83
N ASP A 47 -5.41 -23.01 1.99
CA ASP A 47 -4.49 -21.96 2.45
C ASP A 47 -3.25 -21.80 1.55
N ASP A 48 -2.82 -22.89 0.88
CA ASP A 48 -1.75 -22.79 -0.12
C ASP A 48 -2.16 -21.94 -1.33
N ALA A 49 -3.44 -21.88 -1.66
CA ALA A 49 -3.94 -21.02 -2.73
C ALA A 49 -3.71 -19.54 -2.43
N SER A 50 -3.73 -19.13 -1.16
CA SER A 50 -3.42 -17.76 -0.74
C SER A 50 -2.02 -17.32 -1.14
N ARG A 51 -1.06 -18.26 -1.21
CA ARG A 51 0.30 -17.98 -1.70
C ARG A 51 0.36 -17.61 -3.18
N GLY A 52 -0.72 -17.84 -3.93
CA GLY A 52 -0.85 -17.36 -5.30
C GLY A 52 -0.65 -15.85 -5.41
N TYR A 53 -1.06 -15.08 -4.43
CA TYR A 53 -0.80 -13.64 -4.37
C TYR A 53 0.70 -13.33 -4.29
N TYR A 54 1.46 -14.12 -3.52
CA TYR A 54 2.91 -14.01 -3.45
C TYR A 54 3.56 -14.27 -4.81
N LEU A 55 3.21 -15.40 -5.43
CA LEU A 55 3.73 -15.80 -6.74
C LEU A 55 3.29 -14.82 -7.83
N GLY A 56 2.05 -14.35 -7.78
CA GLY A 56 1.51 -13.36 -8.72
C GLY A 56 2.31 -12.05 -8.72
N ALA A 57 2.66 -11.54 -7.56
CA ALA A 57 3.50 -10.34 -7.45
C ALA A 57 4.90 -10.54 -8.05
N GLN A 58 5.51 -11.72 -7.87
CA GLN A 58 6.80 -12.07 -8.47
C GLN A 58 6.69 -12.19 -9.99
N LEU A 59 5.62 -12.82 -10.48
CA LEU A 59 5.37 -12.95 -11.91
C LEU A 59 5.13 -11.58 -12.56
N LEU A 60 4.36 -10.70 -11.91
CA LEU A 60 4.16 -9.33 -12.38
C LEU A 60 5.50 -8.58 -12.48
N ASN A 61 6.37 -8.74 -11.49
CA ASN A 61 7.70 -8.12 -11.55
C ASN A 61 8.58 -8.67 -12.68
N PHE A 62 8.49 -9.97 -12.94
CA PHE A 62 9.22 -10.60 -14.05
C PHE A 62 8.72 -10.12 -15.43
N LEU A 63 7.40 -9.94 -15.57
CA LEU A 63 6.77 -9.51 -16.82
C LEU A 63 6.80 -7.99 -17.03
N ALA A 64 6.91 -7.22 -15.94
CA ALA A 64 6.91 -5.77 -16.03
C ALA A 64 8.20 -5.26 -16.71
N PRO A 65 8.09 -4.29 -17.63
CA PRO A 65 9.26 -3.74 -18.29
C PRO A 65 10.24 -3.14 -17.30
N ASP A 66 11.53 -3.34 -17.53
CA ASP A 66 12.56 -2.64 -16.80
C ASP A 66 12.63 -1.19 -17.30
N SER A 67 12.30 -0.26 -16.44
CA SER A 67 12.36 1.19 -16.71
C SER A 67 13.51 1.87 -15.97
N GLY A 68 14.46 1.10 -15.43
CA GLY A 68 15.64 1.61 -14.72
C GLY A 68 15.35 2.20 -13.33
N GLN A 69 14.09 2.06 -12.81
CA GLN A 69 13.79 2.51 -11.45
C GLN A 69 14.36 1.55 -10.41
N LYS A 70 14.76 2.07 -9.26
CA LYS A 70 15.13 1.24 -8.11
C LYS A 70 13.95 0.33 -7.72
N THR A 71 14.26 -0.93 -7.46
CA THR A 71 13.25 -1.94 -7.08
C THR A 71 13.52 -2.44 -5.68
N PHE A 72 12.49 -2.46 -4.85
CA PHE A 72 12.53 -2.94 -3.47
C PHE A 72 11.46 -3.98 -3.25
N THR A 73 11.77 -4.99 -2.44
CA THR A 73 10.79 -6.03 -2.07
C THR A 73 10.48 -5.91 -0.59
N VAL A 74 9.21 -5.79 -0.26
CA VAL A 74 8.75 -5.83 1.13
C VAL A 74 8.93 -7.25 1.65
N PRO A 75 9.68 -7.45 2.76
CA PRO A 75 9.81 -8.75 3.37
C PRO A 75 8.47 -9.22 3.93
N ILE A 76 8.04 -10.39 3.48
CA ILE A 76 6.82 -11.05 3.96
C ILE A 76 7.11 -12.48 4.37
N THR A 77 6.30 -13.04 5.26
CA THR A 77 6.39 -14.47 5.59
C THR A 77 5.62 -15.32 4.60
N THR A 78 6.15 -16.49 4.28
CA THR A 78 5.47 -17.53 3.52
C THR A 78 4.95 -18.66 4.41
N ASP A 79 5.11 -18.53 5.72
CA ASP A 79 4.59 -19.47 6.70
C ASP A 79 3.07 -19.35 6.80
N ILE A 80 2.39 -20.49 6.68
CA ILE A 80 0.93 -20.62 6.74
C ILE A 80 0.46 -21.37 8.00
N SER A 81 1.38 -21.67 8.92
CA SER A 81 1.14 -22.62 10.00
C SER A 81 -0.05 -22.29 10.91
N GLU A 82 -0.37 -21.00 11.08
CA GLU A 82 -1.50 -20.59 11.92
C GLU A 82 -2.12 -19.26 11.45
N ARG A 83 -3.10 -19.34 10.58
CA ARG A 83 -3.93 -18.19 10.25
C ARG A 83 -4.98 -17.96 11.34
N LYS A 84 -5.05 -16.74 11.88
CA LYS A 84 -6.01 -16.43 12.93
C LYS A 84 -6.59 -15.02 12.80
N VAL A 85 -7.85 -14.89 13.18
CA VAL A 85 -8.49 -13.59 13.34
C VAL A 85 -8.13 -13.02 14.72
N THR A 86 -7.64 -11.79 14.74
CA THR A 86 -7.34 -11.07 15.97
C THR A 86 -7.91 -9.65 15.87
N ASP A 87 -8.73 -9.27 16.86
CA ASP A 87 -9.46 -7.99 16.88
C ASP A 87 -10.12 -7.66 15.52
N GLY A 88 -10.80 -8.66 14.95
CA GLY A 88 -11.58 -8.55 13.73
C GLY A 88 -10.78 -8.57 12.42
N VAL A 89 -9.46 -8.81 12.46
CA VAL A 89 -8.61 -8.88 11.25
C VAL A 89 -7.85 -10.19 11.20
N LEU A 90 -7.94 -10.88 10.06
CA LEU A 90 -7.18 -12.10 9.78
C LEU A 90 -5.69 -11.75 9.66
N ASP A 91 -4.82 -12.51 10.34
CA ASP A 91 -3.36 -12.35 10.35
C ASP A 91 -2.88 -10.94 10.74
N ARG A 92 -3.65 -10.21 11.57
CA ARG A 92 -3.36 -8.83 11.97
C ARG A 92 -1.89 -8.57 12.34
N ASP A 93 -1.31 -9.39 13.21
CA ASP A 93 0.05 -9.12 13.71
C ASP A 93 1.12 -9.29 12.62
N ILE A 94 0.86 -10.15 11.64
CA ILE A 94 1.72 -10.30 10.46
C ILE A 94 1.58 -9.07 9.56
N ILE A 95 0.36 -8.64 9.31
CA ILE A 95 0.07 -7.43 8.52
C ILE A 95 0.73 -6.20 9.12
N VAL A 96 0.66 -6.01 10.45
CA VAL A 96 1.36 -4.91 11.15
C VAL A 96 2.87 -4.94 10.89
N LYS A 97 3.51 -6.11 10.96
CA LYS A 97 4.95 -6.24 10.68
C LYS A 97 5.28 -5.88 9.24
N GLN A 98 4.46 -6.32 8.29
CA GLN A 98 4.66 -6.06 6.87
C GLN A 98 4.39 -4.59 6.53
N THR A 99 3.38 -3.98 7.15
CA THR A 99 3.11 -2.53 7.07
C THR A 99 4.32 -1.71 7.49
N LYS A 100 4.93 -2.05 8.64
CA LYS A 100 6.16 -1.40 9.12
C LYS A 100 7.30 -1.55 8.13
N ALA A 101 7.55 -2.77 7.65
CA ALA A 101 8.62 -3.04 6.71
C ALA A 101 8.45 -2.26 5.39
N ALA A 102 7.23 -2.13 4.89
CA ALA A 102 6.95 -1.32 3.71
C ALA A 102 7.19 0.18 3.99
N LEU A 103 6.75 0.68 5.14
CA LEU A 103 6.99 2.07 5.55
C LEU A 103 8.46 2.38 5.73
N ASP A 104 9.25 1.47 6.29
CA ASP A 104 10.70 1.65 6.47
C ASP A 104 11.39 1.86 5.11
N ILE A 105 11.04 1.06 4.10
CA ILE A 105 11.55 1.25 2.73
C ILE A 105 11.20 2.64 2.22
N LEU A 106 9.92 3.06 2.32
CA LEU A 106 9.47 4.34 1.81
C LEU A 106 10.07 5.53 2.57
N ASN A 107 10.29 5.40 3.87
CA ASN A 107 10.90 6.43 4.70
C ASN A 107 12.40 6.61 4.42
N ILE A 108 13.10 5.53 4.06
CA ILE A 108 14.52 5.56 3.66
C ILE A 108 14.66 6.16 2.26
N GLU A 109 13.93 5.63 1.29
CA GLU A 109 14.07 6.00 -0.13
C GLU A 109 13.40 7.32 -0.48
N LYS A 110 12.39 7.74 0.28
CA LYS A 110 11.64 9.01 0.11
C LYS A 110 11.13 9.25 -1.31
N PRO A 111 10.55 8.24 -1.98
CA PRO A 111 10.14 8.36 -3.37
C PRO A 111 9.08 9.44 -3.56
N SER A 112 9.01 10.01 -4.77
CA SER A 112 7.94 10.90 -5.20
C SER A 112 6.84 10.15 -5.95
N LYS A 113 7.16 8.98 -6.50
CA LYS A 113 6.24 8.08 -7.20
C LYS A 113 6.53 6.64 -6.82
N ILE A 114 5.49 5.83 -6.71
CA ILE A 114 5.59 4.44 -6.33
C ILE A 114 4.78 3.61 -7.33
N VAL A 115 5.43 2.63 -7.95
CA VAL A 115 4.76 1.56 -8.69
C VAL A 115 4.74 0.35 -7.79
N THR A 116 3.59 0.00 -7.24
CA THR A 116 3.45 -1.18 -6.39
C THR A 116 3.00 -2.37 -7.23
N LEU A 117 3.79 -3.45 -7.19
CA LEU A 117 3.41 -4.74 -7.73
C LEU A 117 3.04 -5.63 -6.55
N GLY A 118 1.76 -5.83 -6.39
CA GLY A 118 1.22 -6.40 -5.17
C GLY A 118 0.68 -7.79 -5.29
N GLY A 119 0.39 -8.28 -4.13
CA GLY A 119 -0.39 -9.46 -3.85
C GLY A 119 -1.88 -9.14 -3.91
N GLU A 120 -2.43 -8.54 -2.85
CA GLU A 120 -3.86 -8.24 -2.75
C GLU A 120 -4.11 -6.75 -2.45
N CYS A 121 -5.36 -6.31 -2.44
CA CYS A 121 -5.73 -4.89 -2.43
C CYS A 121 -5.09 -4.07 -1.30
N SER A 122 -4.88 -4.67 -0.12
CA SER A 122 -4.35 -3.93 1.03
C SER A 122 -2.88 -3.52 0.92
N VAL A 123 -2.13 -4.05 -0.06
CA VAL A 123 -0.77 -3.58 -0.36
C VAL A 123 -0.74 -2.12 -0.82
N SER A 124 -1.89 -1.58 -1.21
CA SER A 124 -2.07 -0.18 -1.60
C SER A 124 -2.10 0.78 -0.41
N VAL A 125 -2.44 0.30 0.79
CA VAL A 125 -2.66 1.14 1.98
C VAL A 125 -1.41 1.94 2.35
N VAL A 126 -0.26 1.27 2.41
CA VAL A 126 1.01 1.93 2.79
C VAL A 126 1.44 2.96 1.76
N PRO A 127 1.51 2.67 0.44
CA PRO A 127 1.84 3.66 -0.58
C PRO A 127 0.89 4.87 -0.59
N PHE A 128 -0.42 4.66 -0.52
CA PHE A 128 -1.39 5.75 -0.51
C PHE A 128 -1.24 6.66 0.71
N THR A 129 -1.14 6.08 1.91
CA THR A 129 -1.01 6.87 3.15
C THR A 129 0.35 7.57 3.24
N TYR A 130 1.42 6.96 2.71
CA TYR A 130 2.73 7.61 2.58
C TYR A 130 2.66 8.81 1.64
N LEU A 131 2.06 8.68 0.45
CA LEU A 131 1.92 9.78 -0.49
C LEU A 131 0.98 10.86 0.05
N ALA A 132 -0.08 10.48 0.77
CA ALA A 132 -0.95 11.44 1.46
C ALA A 132 -0.18 12.24 2.52
N ASN A 133 0.72 11.59 3.28
CA ASN A 133 1.60 12.31 4.21
C ASN A 133 2.56 13.26 3.50
N LYS A 134 3.09 12.84 2.35
CA LYS A 134 4.06 13.62 1.57
C LYS A 134 3.44 14.83 0.90
N TYR A 135 2.29 14.65 0.26
CA TYR A 135 1.64 15.68 -0.59
C TYR A 135 0.46 16.39 0.08
N LYS A 136 0.08 15.95 1.30
CA LYS A 136 -0.98 16.59 2.10
C LYS A 136 -2.30 16.73 1.31
N ASP A 137 -2.77 17.96 1.15
CA ASP A 137 -4.04 18.22 0.49
C ASP A 137 -4.05 18.02 -1.04
N ASP A 138 -2.89 17.86 -1.65
CA ASP A 138 -2.74 17.64 -3.11
C ASP A 138 -2.85 16.16 -3.50
N VAL A 139 -3.51 15.33 -2.69
CA VAL A 139 -3.74 13.91 -2.97
C VAL A 139 -5.21 13.61 -3.14
N ALA A 140 -5.54 12.86 -4.19
CA ALA A 140 -6.80 12.17 -4.35
C ALA A 140 -6.52 10.70 -4.66
N MET A 141 -7.43 9.81 -4.26
CA MET A 141 -7.35 8.38 -4.51
C MET A 141 -8.38 7.98 -5.58
N ILE A 142 -7.92 7.31 -6.63
CA ILE A 142 -8.80 6.66 -7.60
C ILE A 142 -8.68 5.16 -7.34
N TRP A 143 -9.79 4.55 -6.88
CA TRP A 143 -9.88 3.13 -6.59
C TRP A 143 -10.60 2.43 -7.74
N ILE A 144 -9.84 1.68 -8.55
CA ILE A 144 -10.36 0.99 -9.75
C ILE A 144 -10.52 -0.48 -9.39
N ASP A 145 -11.72 -0.85 -8.99
CA ASP A 145 -12.03 -2.19 -8.50
C ASP A 145 -13.51 -2.54 -8.70
N ALA A 146 -13.81 -3.84 -8.67
CA ALA A 146 -15.18 -4.33 -8.61
C ALA A 146 -15.82 -4.13 -7.22
N HIS A 147 -14.98 -4.03 -6.17
CA HIS A 147 -15.36 -3.90 -4.78
C HIS A 147 -14.92 -2.54 -4.22
N PRO A 148 -15.65 -1.97 -3.27
CA PRO A 148 -15.26 -0.71 -2.63
C PRO A 148 -14.20 -0.88 -1.53
N ASP A 149 -13.95 -2.09 -1.06
CA ASP A 149 -13.00 -2.45 0.01
C ASP A 149 -13.14 -1.58 1.27
N ILE A 150 -14.39 -1.38 1.71
CA ILE A 150 -14.78 -0.55 2.86
C ILE A 150 -15.33 -1.34 4.04
N THR A 151 -14.98 -2.62 4.18
CA THR A 151 -15.31 -3.39 5.39
C THR A 151 -14.53 -2.89 6.59
N LEU A 152 -14.97 -3.27 7.78
CA LEU A 152 -14.38 -2.90 9.06
C LEU A 152 -14.06 -4.15 9.89
N PRO A 153 -13.15 -4.05 10.86
CA PRO A 153 -12.93 -5.12 11.83
C PRO A 153 -14.22 -5.51 12.54
N GLY A 154 -14.50 -6.82 12.58
CA GLY A 154 -15.73 -7.36 13.15
C GLY A 154 -16.86 -7.62 12.15
N ASP A 155 -16.70 -7.22 10.90
CA ASP A 155 -17.59 -7.67 9.83
C ASP A 155 -17.42 -9.18 9.57
N VAL A 156 -18.39 -9.77 8.87
CA VAL A 156 -18.42 -11.20 8.56
C VAL A 156 -17.17 -11.68 7.82
N TYR A 157 -16.58 -10.81 7.02
CA TYR A 157 -15.36 -11.11 6.26
C TYR A 157 -14.15 -10.38 6.88
N PRO A 158 -13.26 -11.09 7.60
CA PRO A 158 -12.19 -10.48 8.37
C PRO A 158 -10.90 -10.23 7.57
N ALA A 159 -10.91 -10.46 6.26
CA ALA A 159 -9.73 -10.30 5.42
C ALA A 159 -9.40 -8.83 5.16
N TYR A 160 -8.16 -8.45 5.40
CA TYR A 160 -7.72 -7.05 5.40
C TYR A 160 -7.79 -6.39 4.02
N HIS A 161 -7.69 -7.16 2.92
CA HIS A 161 -7.82 -6.58 1.58
C HIS A 161 -9.17 -5.86 1.40
N ALA A 162 -10.24 -6.41 1.96
CA ALA A 162 -11.57 -5.80 1.89
C ALA A 162 -11.72 -4.56 2.81
N MET A 163 -10.71 -4.25 3.62
CA MET A 163 -10.63 -3.08 4.50
C MET A 163 -9.65 -2.03 3.96
N ALA A 164 -9.14 -2.19 2.74
CA ALA A 164 -8.05 -1.37 2.24
C ALA A 164 -8.41 0.12 2.16
N VAL A 165 -9.60 0.45 1.66
CA VAL A 165 -10.04 1.85 1.53
C VAL A 165 -10.39 2.44 2.89
N THR A 166 -11.07 1.71 3.78
CA THR A 166 -11.33 2.18 5.16
C THR A 166 -10.03 2.43 5.92
N ALA A 167 -9.02 1.57 5.75
CA ALA A 167 -7.71 1.79 6.34
C ALA A 167 -7.05 3.07 5.81
N CYS A 168 -7.12 3.35 4.51
CA CYS A 168 -6.64 4.62 3.94
C CYS A 168 -7.38 5.84 4.52
N MET A 169 -8.63 5.69 4.91
CA MET A 169 -9.40 6.74 5.60
C MET A 169 -9.07 6.88 7.08
N GLY A 170 -8.22 6.01 7.64
CA GLY A 170 -7.87 5.98 9.06
C GLY A 170 -8.94 5.31 9.91
N LEU A 171 -9.73 4.41 9.31
CA LEU A 171 -10.74 3.59 9.98
C LEU A 171 -10.30 2.13 9.94
N GLY A 172 -10.45 1.41 11.04
CA GLY A 172 -10.07 0.00 11.06
C GLY A 172 -9.45 -0.45 12.36
N ASN A 173 -8.57 -1.45 12.31
CA ASN A 173 -7.88 -1.97 13.49
C ASN A 173 -6.83 -0.98 14.00
N ASP A 174 -6.91 -0.59 15.27
CA ASP A 174 -6.06 0.44 15.87
C ASP A 174 -4.56 0.16 15.71
N LYS A 175 -4.13 -1.10 15.83
CA LYS A 175 -2.72 -1.46 15.69
C LYS A 175 -2.18 -1.28 14.27
N ILE A 176 -3.04 -1.45 13.27
CA ILE A 176 -2.66 -1.21 11.87
C ILE A 176 -2.72 0.29 11.58
N ILE A 177 -3.82 0.94 11.95
CA ILE A 177 -4.05 2.36 11.66
C ILE A 177 -3.00 3.26 12.34
N SER A 178 -2.57 2.92 13.55
CA SER A 178 -1.54 3.69 14.27
C SER A 178 -0.16 3.69 13.60
N GLU A 179 0.11 2.74 12.71
CA GLU A 179 1.36 2.70 11.94
C GLU A 179 1.30 3.60 10.69
N LEU A 180 0.10 3.94 10.22
CA LEU A 180 -0.06 4.67 8.95
C LEU A 180 0.27 6.16 9.12
N PRO A 181 1.07 6.76 8.22
CA PRO A 181 1.60 8.11 8.39
C PRO A 181 0.58 9.23 8.14
N ALA A 182 -0.52 8.92 7.46
CA ALA A 182 -1.61 9.85 7.18
C ALA A 182 -2.90 9.11 6.86
N LYS A 183 -3.98 9.87 6.70
CA LYS A 183 -5.28 9.39 6.23
C LYS A 183 -5.76 10.23 5.05
N ILE A 184 -6.59 9.64 4.20
CA ILE A 184 -7.21 10.28 3.03
C ILE A 184 -8.66 10.63 3.38
N SER A 185 -9.07 11.86 3.11
CA SER A 185 -10.47 12.26 3.31
C SER A 185 -11.40 11.47 2.36
N PRO A 186 -12.55 10.98 2.83
CA PRO A 186 -13.54 10.34 1.95
C PRO A 186 -13.92 11.19 0.73
N SER A 187 -13.97 12.52 0.88
CA SER A 187 -14.26 13.44 -0.22
C SER A 187 -13.21 13.49 -1.33
N LYS A 188 -12.05 12.85 -1.11
CA LYS A 188 -10.94 12.75 -2.08
C LYS A 188 -10.80 11.35 -2.68
N ILE A 189 -11.81 10.50 -2.52
CA ILE A 189 -11.80 9.12 -3.03
C ILE A 189 -12.84 8.99 -4.15
N LEU A 190 -12.37 8.53 -5.31
CA LEU A 190 -13.21 8.22 -6.46
C LEU A 190 -13.16 6.71 -6.72
N PHE A 191 -14.32 6.08 -6.69
CA PHE A 191 -14.46 4.68 -7.08
C PHE A 191 -14.78 4.54 -8.57
N VAL A 192 -14.14 3.58 -9.22
CA VAL A 192 -14.36 3.28 -10.64
C VAL A 192 -14.51 1.78 -10.82
N GLY A 193 -15.58 1.35 -11.48
CA GLY A 193 -15.80 -0.05 -11.82
C GLY A 193 -16.52 -0.89 -10.76
N ILE A 194 -17.06 -0.26 -9.73
CA ILE A 194 -17.79 -0.98 -8.67
C ILE A 194 -18.94 -1.79 -9.25
N ARG A 195 -19.01 -3.07 -8.88
CA ARG A 195 -20.04 -4.01 -9.28
C ARG A 195 -20.66 -4.78 -8.11
N ASP A 196 -19.97 -4.87 -6.97
CA ASP A 196 -20.41 -5.55 -5.75
C ASP A 196 -20.58 -4.53 -4.61
N TRP A 197 -21.63 -3.72 -4.69
CA TRP A 197 -21.94 -2.65 -3.74
C TRP A 197 -23.32 -2.84 -3.06
N GLU A 198 -24.06 -3.89 -3.44
CA GLU A 198 -25.43 -4.10 -2.99
C GLU A 198 -25.55 -4.74 -1.61
N ARG A 199 -24.45 -5.17 -1.00
CA ARG A 199 -24.46 -5.70 0.37
C ARG A 199 -24.90 -4.63 1.33
N GLU A 200 -25.79 -4.98 2.27
CA GLU A 200 -26.40 -4.03 3.19
C GLU A 200 -25.36 -3.27 4.03
N GLU A 201 -24.34 -3.98 4.52
CA GLU A 201 -23.23 -3.39 5.26
C GLU A 201 -22.42 -2.37 4.45
N ILE A 202 -22.35 -2.53 3.13
CA ILE A 202 -21.67 -1.59 2.23
C ILE A 202 -22.55 -0.38 1.95
N LYS A 203 -23.84 -0.57 1.67
CA LYS A 203 -24.80 0.50 1.44
C LYS A 203 -24.87 1.49 2.59
N THR A 204 -24.79 1.02 3.82
CA THR A 204 -24.86 1.87 5.01
C THR A 204 -23.58 2.70 5.24
N ARG A 205 -22.51 2.43 4.51
CA ARG A 205 -21.22 3.13 4.63
C ARG A 205 -20.92 4.10 3.48
N GLN A 206 -21.76 4.11 2.46
CA GLN A 206 -21.67 5.05 1.34
C GLN A 206 -22.31 6.38 1.69
#